data_e9580af639d680bbfb32d15d2622091a
#
_entry.id   e9580af639d680bbfb32d15d2622091a
#
_cell.length_a   1.000
_cell.length_b   1.000
_cell.length_c   1.000
_cell.angle_alpha   90.00
_cell.angle_beta   90.00
_cell.angle_gamma   90.00
#
_symmetry.space_group_name_H-M   'P 1'
#
loop_
_entity.id
_entity.type
_entity.pdbx_description
1 polymer ?
#
loop_
_entity_poly.entity_id
_entity_poly.type
_entity_poly.pdbx_seq_one_letter_code
_entity_poly.pdbx_strand_id
1 'polypeptide(L)'
;MRLGRRIWLQDGGEPIFGTGICQLLVRVDSSGSLRCAATEMGMAYSKAWQVVHRAEEHLGFALIYRQVGGKRGGGSKLTDDGRRLVASFGALTDEADPLLERLYEKHFSEWPGAIEDRFIAIPADVSTRRARARA
;
A
#
# COMPACT_ATOMS: atom_id res chain seq x y z
N MET A 1 8.51 23.03 -7.59
CA MET A 1 8.18 21.79 -8.39
C MET A 1 8.69 20.59 -7.63
N ARG A 2 7.91 19.51 -7.58
CA ARG A 2 8.22 18.30 -6.79
C ARG A 2 8.03 17.06 -7.62
N LEU A 3 8.79 16.00 -7.33
CA LEU A 3 8.52 14.68 -7.87
C LEU A 3 7.58 13.93 -6.94
N GLY A 4 6.39 13.57 -7.44
CA GLY A 4 5.51 12.62 -6.78
C GLY A 4 5.68 11.25 -7.43
N ARG A 5 5.54 10.20 -6.65
CA ARG A 5 5.60 8.83 -7.15
C ARG A 5 4.54 7.94 -6.53
N ARG A 6 4.22 6.89 -7.25
CA ARG A 6 3.37 5.82 -6.79
C ARG A 6 3.90 4.50 -7.32
N ILE A 7 4.04 3.51 -6.43
CA ILE A 7 4.50 2.17 -6.77
C ILE A 7 3.40 1.17 -6.42
N TRP A 8 3.15 0.23 -7.32
CA TRP A 8 2.23 -0.87 -7.09
C TRP A 8 2.66 -2.08 -7.89
N LEU A 9 2.26 -3.26 -7.42
CA LEU A 9 2.39 -4.51 -8.17
C LEU A 9 1.12 -4.73 -8.98
N GLN A 10 1.27 -5.24 -10.18
CA GLN A 10 0.15 -5.54 -11.07
C GLN A 10 0.29 -6.93 -11.67
N ASP A 11 -0.85 -7.52 -12.01
CA ASP A 11 -0.95 -8.79 -12.71
C ASP A 11 -1.95 -8.62 -13.86
N GLY A 12 -1.55 -9.02 -15.08
CA GLY A 12 -2.39 -8.86 -16.26
C GLY A 12 -2.85 -7.41 -16.52
N GLY A 13 -2.05 -6.41 -16.12
CA GLY A 13 -2.39 -4.99 -16.24
C GLY A 13 -3.27 -4.46 -15.10
N GLU A 14 -3.75 -5.33 -14.20
CA GLU A 14 -4.53 -4.91 -13.03
C GLU A 14 -3.65 -4.66 -11.80
N PRO A 15 -3.83 -3.51 -11.13
CA PRO A 15 -3.13 -3.27 -9.87
C PRO A 15 -3.68 -4.20 -8.78
N ILE A 16 -2.79 -4.96 -8.16
CA ILE A 16 -3.16 -5.95 -7.14
C ILE A 16 -2.62 -5.64 -5.75
N PHE A 17 -1.52 -4.92 -5.65
CA PHE A 17 -0.89 -4.62 -4.37
C PHE A 17 -0.13 -3.29 -4.45
N GLY A 18 -0.36 -2.42 -3.50
CA GLY A 18 0.30 -1.12 -3.43
C GLY A 18 0.37 -0.61 -2.00
N THR A 19 0.69 0.65 -1.83
CA THR A 19 0.87 1.29 -0.52
C THR A 19 -0.38 1.15 0.36
N GLY A 20 -1.57 1.31 -0.21
CA GLY A 20 -2.83 1.21 0.56
C GLY A 20 -3.05 -0.17 1.16
N ILE A 21 -2.91 -1.24 0.38
CA ILE A 21 -3.04 -2.62 0.88
C ILE A 21 -1.91 -2.94 1.85
N CYS A 22 -0.69 -2.52 1.56
CA CYS A 22 0.45 -2.71 2.45
C CYS A 22 0.20 -2.09 3.83
N GLN A 23 -0.27 -0.85 3.88
CA GLN A 23 -0.63 -0.18 5.13
C GLN A 23 -1.79 -0.87 5.85
N LEU A 24 -2.78 -1.35 5.11
CA LEU A 24 -3.89 -2.12 5.68
C LEU A 24 -3.38 -3.39 6.37
N LEU A 25 -2.50 -4.14 5.72
CA LEU A 25 -1.91 -5.36 6.27
C LEU A 25 -1.05 -5.10 7.51
N VAL A 26 -0.25 -4.02 7.51
CA VAL A 26 0.51 -3.60 8.69
C VAL A 26 -0.42 -3.34 9.87
N ARG A 27 -1.55 -2.69 9.64
CA ARG A 27 -2.54 -2.43 10.68
C ARG A 27 -3.28 -3.69 11.13
N VAL A 28 -3.52 -4.64 10.24
CA VAL A 28 -4.04 -5.96 10.62
C VAL A 28 -3.09 -6.64 11.59
N ASP A 29 -1.81 -6.61 11.30
CA ASP A 29 -0.78 -7.22 12.15
C ASP A 29 -0.71 -6.57 13.54
N SER A 30 -0.79 -5.25 13.61
CA SER A 30 -0.72 -4.50 14.87
C SER A 30 -2.02 -4.54 15.67
N SER A 31 -3.18 -4.47 15.03
CA SER A 31 -4.49 -4.46 15.72
C SER A 31 -5.08 -5.86 15.96
N GLY A 32 -4.65 -6.85 15.19
CA GLY A 32 -5.19 -8.20 15.24
C GLY A 32 -6.56 -8.34 14.57
N SER A 33 -7.00 -7.37 13.78
CA SER A 33 -8.34 -7.35 13.17
C SER A 33 -8.36 -6.58 11.87
N LEU A 34 -8.89 -7.19 10.81
CA LEU A 34 -9.14 -6.49 9.54
C LEU A 34 -10.16 -5.37 9.70
N ARG A 35 -11.17 -5.57 10.55
CA ARG A 35 -12.20 -4.55 10.84
C ARG A 35 -11.59 -3.32 11.52
N CYS A 36 -10.75 -3.52 12.53
CA CYS A 36 -10.04 -2.42 13.20
C CYS A 36 -9.11 -1.70 12.23
N ALA A 37 -8.35 -2.45 11.44
CA ALA A 37 -7.45 -1.89 10.44
C ALA A 37 -8.19 -1.03 9.41
N ALA A 38 -9.33 -1.50 8.91
CA ALA A 38 -10.19 -0.74 8.01
C ALA A 38 -10.69 0.56 8.64
N THR A 39 -11.15 0.49 9.89
CA THR A 39 -11.61 1.66 10.66
C THR A 39 -10.50 2.70 10.81
N GLU A 40 -9.30 2.28 11.18
CA GLU A 40 -8.13 3.15 11.30
C GLU A 40 -7.77 3.85 9.98
N MET A 41 -8.02 3.20 8.86
CA MET A 41 -7.79 3.77 7.54
C MET A 41 -8.99 4.54 6.97
N GLY A 42 -10.08 4.63 7.71
CA GLY A 42 -11.28 5.32 7.27
C GLY A 42 -11.98 4.65 6.10
N MET A 43 -11.89 3.32 5.98
CA MET A 43 -12.51 2.57 4.90
C MET A 43 -13.54 1.56 5.43
N ALA A 44 -14.55 1.25 4.61
CA ALA A 44 -15.55 0.24 4.95
C ALA A 44 -14.89 -1.14 5.03
N TYR A 45 -15.34 -1.96 5.97
CA TYR A 45 -14.87 -3.33 6.12
C TYR A 45 -15.02 -4.16 4.84
N SER A 46 -16.16 -4.05 4.17
CA SER A 46 -16.40 -4.74 2.90
C SER A 46 -15.37 -4.38 1.82
N LYS A 47 -14.96 -3.11 1.77
CA LYS A 47 -13.91 -2.65 0.85
C LYS A 47 -12.55 -3.23 1.22
N ALA A 48 -12.19 -3.22 2.50
CA ALA A 48 -10.95 -3.81 3.00
C ALA A 48 -10.88 -5.31 2.66
N TRP A 49 -11.98 -6.02 2.90
CA TRP A 49 -12.10 -7.43 2.58
C TRP A 49 -11.90 -7.69 1.08
N GLN A 50 -12.58 -6.92 0.22
CA GLN A 50 -12.48 -7.06 -1.23
C GLN A 50 -11.06 -6.84 -1.76
N VAL A 51 -10.38 -5.79 -1.31
CA VAL A 51 -9.03 -5.48 -1.81
C VAL A 51 -8.01 -6.54 -1.39
N VAL A 52 -8.13 -7.07 -0.18
CA VAL A 52 -7.26 -8.15 0.30
C VAL A 52 -7.52 -9.44 -0.47
N HIS A 53 -8.76 -9.87 -0.59
CA HIS A 53 -9.11 -11.13 -1.26
C HIS A 53 -8.81 -11.09 -2.76
N ARG A 54 -9.01 -9.96 -3.41
CA ARG A 54 -8.62 -9.78 -4.81
C ARG A 54 -7.10 -9.91 -4.99
N ALA A 55 -6.32 -9.32 -4.10
CA ALA A 55 -4.87 -9.49 -4.13
C ALA A 55 -4.48 -10.96 -3.94
N GLU A 56 -5.10 -11.65 -2.98
CA GLU A 56 -4.87 -13.08 -2.74
C GLU A 56 -5.18 -13.95 -3.97
N GLU A 57 -6.28 -13.67 -4.67
CA GLU A 57 -6.66 -14.38 -5.89
C GLU A 57 -5.59 -14.25 -6.98
N HIS A 58 -5.09 -13.05 -7.22
CA HIS A 58 -4.04 -12.82 -8.21
C HIS A 58 -2.68 -13.36 -7.78
N LEU A 59 -2.35 -13.29 -6.50
CA LEU A 59 -1.08 -13.77 -5.96
C LEU A 59 -1.02 -15.30 -5.85
N GLY A 60 -2.18 -15.96 -5.70
CA GLY A 60 -2.27 -17.40 -5.53
C GLY A 60 -1.94 -17.89 -4.11
N PHE A 61 -1.90 -16.99 -3.12
CA PHE A 61 -1.71 -17.35 -1.71
C PHE A 61 -2.46 -16.37 -0.81
N ALA A 62 -2.76 -16.83 0.42
CA ALA A 62 -3.44 -16.01 1.42
C ALA A 62 -2.49 -14.99 2.06
N LEU A 63 -2.98 -13.78 2.26
CA LEU A 63 -2.26 -12.70 2.95
C LEU A 63 -2.62 -12.65 4.43
N ILE A 64 -3.86 -12.99 4.76
CA ILE A 64 -4.39 -13.01 6.13
C ILE A 64 -5.08 -14.34 6.41
N TYR A 65 -5.18 -14.68 7.68
CA TYR A 65 -5.98 -15.80 8.14
C TYR A 65 -6.77 -15.40 9.39
N ARG A 66 -7.92 -16.06 9.61
CA ARG A 66 -8.72 -15.89 10.80
C ARG A 66 -8.13 -16.67 11.96
N GLN A 67 -7.97 -16.00 13.10
CA GLN A 67 -7.78 -16.70 14.37
C GLN A 67 -9.13 -17.05 14.97
N VAL A 68 -9.34 -18.35 15.25
CA VAL A 68 -10.51 -18.84 15.96
C VAL A 68 -10.13 -19.06 17.42
N GLY A 69 -10.93 -18.51 18.33
CA GLY A 69 -10.76 -18.73 19.76
C GLY A 69 -9.91 -17.69 20.47
N GLY A 70 -10.41 -17.19 21.56
CA GLY A 70 -9.87 -16.20 22.45
C GLY A 70 -10.98 -15.49 23.17
N LYS A 71 -10.68 -14.85 24.29
CA LYS A 71 -11.68 -14.19 25.16
C LYS A 71 -12.47 -13.06 24.51
N ARG A 72 -12.15 -12.67 23.25
CA ARG A 72 -12.75 -11.54 22.54
C ARG A 72 -13.29 -11.88 21.15
N GLY A 73 -13.53 -13.17 20.85
CA GLY A 73 -13.94 -13.58 19.51
C GLY A 73 -12.78 -13.45 18.50
N GLY A 74 -12.93 -14.07 17.32
CA GLY A 74 -11.85 -14.20 16.35
C GLY A 74 -11.30 -12.87 15.83
N GLY A 75 -10.00 -12.83 15.59
CA GLY A 75 -9.29 -11.76 14.89
C GLY A 75 -8.70 -12.22 13.58
N SER A 76 -7.90 -11.38 12.96
CA SER A 76 -7.14 -11.69 11.76
C SER A 76 -5.66 -11.45 11.99
N LYS A 77 -4.82 -12.28 11.37
CA LYS A 77 -3.36 -12.12 11.37
C LYS A 77 -2.81 -12.29 9.97
N LEU A 78 -1.61 -11.78 9.75
CA LEU A 78 -0.90 -12.03 8.50
C LEU A 78 -0.41 -13.47 8.45
N THR A 79 -0.48 -14.07 7.27
CA THR A 79 0.25 -15.29 6.96
C THR A 79 1.75 -14.98 6.87
N ASP A 80 2.60 -16.01 6.87
CA ASP A 80 4.03 -15.84 6.63
C ASP A 80 4.30 -15.20 5.26
N ASP A 81 3.57 -15.62 4.24
CA ASP A 81 3.66 -15.01 2.90
C ASP A 81 3.18 -13.54 2.90
N GLY A 82 2.12 -13.24 3.64
CA GLY A 82 1.67 -11.86 3.83
C GLY A 82 2.75 -10.97 4.47
N ARG A 83 3.42 -11.47 5.52
CA ARG A 83 4.53 -10.76 6.16
C ARG A 83 5.70 -10.54 5.21
N ARG A 84 6.06 -11.57 4.45
CA ARG A 84 7.14 -11.49 3.46
C ARG A 84 6.82 -10.48 2.37
N LEU A 85 5.59 -10.46 1.88
CA LEU A 85 5.16 -9.51 0.86
C LEU A 85 5.21 -8.08 1.37
N VAL A 86 4.70 -7.81 2.57
CA VAL A 86 4.76 -6.50 3.22
C VAL A 86 6.22 -6.04 3.37
N ALA A 87 7.09 -6.91 3.87
CA ALA A 87 8.51 -6.61 4.03
C ALA A 87 9.21 -6.32 2.69
N SER A 88 8.94 -7.13 1.68
CA SER A 88 9.53 -6.95 0.33
C SER A 88 9.05 -5.67 -0.33
N PHE A 89 7.77 -5.36 -0.22
CA PHE A 89 7.22 -4.12 -0.78
C PHE A 89 7.77 -2.88 -0.05
N GLY A 90 7.88 -2.94 1.26
CA GLY A 90 8.50 -1.88 2.07
C GLY A 90 9.95 -1.64 1.69
N ALA A 91 10.74 -2.71 1.56
CA ALA A 91 12.13 -2.61 1.14
C ALA A 91 12.28 -2.02 -0.27
N LEU A 92 11.42 -2.46 -1.20
CA LEU A 92 11.40 -1.92 -2.57
C LEU A 92 11.15 -0.41 -2.57
N THR A 93 10.14 0.06 -1.84
CA THR A 93 9.80 1.48 -1.78
C THR A 93 10.88 2.30 -1.08
N ASP A 94 11.44 1.79 0.00
CA ASP A 94 12.53 2.45 0.74
C ASP A 94 13.79 2.62 -0.10
N GLU A 95 14.11 1.64 -0.95
CA GLU A 95 15.24 1.73 -1.87
C GLU A 95 14.95 2.60 -3.10
N ALA A 96 13.71 2.58 -3.59
CA ALA A 96 13.31 3.35 -4.76
C ALA A 96 13.31 4.87 -4.50
N ASP A 97 12.91 5.30 -3.31
CA ASP A 97 12.77 6.71 -2.96
C ASP A 97 14.07 7.52 -3.17
N PRO A 98 15.20 7.14 -2.56
CA PRO A 98 16.44 7.89 -2.75
C PRO A 98 16.99 7.80 -4.19
N LEU A 99 16.72 6.71 -4.91
CA LEU A 99 17.11 6.58 -6.32
C LEU A 99 16.34 7.57 -7.20
N LEU A 100 15.02 7.66 -7.01
CA LEU A 100 14.17 8.58 -7.74
C LEU A 100 14.48 10.05 -7.40
N GLU A 101 14.78 10.34 -6.14
CA GLU A 101 15.19 11.69 -5.71
C GLU A 101 16.48 12.11 -6.43
N ARG A 102 17.49 11.24 -6.49
CA ARG A 102 18.74 11.51 -7.23
C ARG A 102 18.51 11.70 -8.73
N LEU A 103 17.65 10.90 -9.33
CA LEU A 103 17.29 11.04 -10.74
C LEU A 103 16.55 12.35 -11.00
N TYR A 104 15.66 12.75 -10.12
CA TYR A 104 14.96 14.02 -10.22
C TYR A 104 15.96 15.20 -10.14
N GLU A 105 16.85 15.21 -9.17
CA GLU A 105 17.89 16.23 -9.04
C GLU A 105 18.77 16.28 -10.29
N LYS A 106 19.19 15.13 -10.80
CA LYS A 106 20.04 15.02 -12.00
C LYS A 106 19.40 15.67 -13.23
N HIS A 107 18.10 15.46 -13.43
CA HIS A 107 17.41 15.88 -14.66
C HIS A 107 16.68 17.21 -14.55
N PHE A 108 16.40 17.67 -13.34
CA PHE A 108 15.58 18.86 -13.11
C PHE A 108 16.27 19.95 -12.28
N SER A 109 17.55 19.80 -11.92
CA SER A 109 18.27 20.77 -11.08
C SER A 109 18.30 22.19 -11.65
N GLU A 110 18.29 22.34 -12.98
CA GLU A 110 18.31 23.64 -13.65
C GLU A 110 16.93 24.26 -13.83
N TRP A 111 15.86 23.52 -13.50
CA TRP A 111 14.51 24.04 -13.66
C TRP A 111 14.13 24.93 -12.47
N PRO A 112 13.47 26.08 -12.71
CA PRO A 112 13.05 26.97 -11.62
C PRO A 112 12.14 26.24 -10.61
N GLY A 113 12.44 26.39 -9.33
CA GLY A 113 11.67 25.75 -8.24
C GLY A 113 11.92 24.27 -8.04
N ALA A 114 12.88 23.67 -8.74
CA ALA A 114 13.17 22.24 -8.62
C ALA A 114 13.89 21.86 -7.32
N ILE A 115 14.69 22.75 -6.78
CA ILE A 115 15.59 22.45 -5.66
C ILE A 115 14.94 22.71 -4.29
N GLU A 116 13.92 23.56 -4.21
CA GLU A 116 13.28 23.96 -2.94
C GLU A 116 12.31 22.91 -2.39
N ASP A 117 11.92 21.93 -3.21
CA ASP A 117 10.90 20.94 -2.88
C ASP A 117 11.44 19.51 -2.91
N ARG A 118 11.35 18.85 -1.77
CA ARG A 118 11.75 17.44 -1.64
C ARG A 118 10.77 16.49 -2.31
N PHE A 119 11.28 15.32 -2.69
CA PHE A 119 10.48 14.20 -3.16
C PHE A 119 9.41 13.80 -2.14
N ILE A 120 8.16 13.69 -2.57
CA ILE A 120 7.03 13.28 -1.73
C ILE A 120 6.28 12.15 -2.42
N ALA A 121 6.07 11.04 -1.70
CA ALA A 121 5.18 9.98 -2.16
C ALA A 121 3.73 10.46 -2.19
N ILE A 122 3.00 10.16 -3.27
CA ILE A 122 1.58 10.50 -3.38
C ILE A 122 0.79 9.54 -2.47
N PRO A 123 -0.02 10.03 -1.52
CA PRO A 123 -0.90 9.17 -0.73
C PRO A 123 -1.86 8.38 -1.60
N ALA A 124 -2.17 7.16 -1.21
CA ALA A 124 -3.02 6.25 -1.99
C ALA A 124 -4.44 6.80 -2.23
N ASP A 125 -4.98 7.56 -1.28
CA ASP A 125 -6.31 8.16 -1.37
C ASP A 125 -6.44 9.22 -2.46
N VAL A 126 -5.41 10.03 -2.67
CA VAL A 126 -5.40 11.08 -3.70
C VAL A 126 -5.47 10.49 -5.10
N SER A 127 -4.87 9.31 -5.31
CA SER A 127 -4.87 8.67 -6.62
C SER A 127 -6.23 8.06 -6.99
N THR A 128 -7.00 7.62 -6.00
CA THR A 128 -8.35 7.07 -6.22
C THR A 128 -9.32 8.16 -6.66
N ARG A 129 -9.19 9.37 -6.14
CA ARG A 129 -10.00 10.52 -6.54
C ARG A 129 -9.71 10.98 -7.98
N ARG A 130 -8.44 10.97 -8.40
CA ARG A 130 -8.07 11.33 -9.78
C ARG A 130 -8.53 10.31 -10.83
N ALA A 131 -8.51 9.04 -10.50
CA ALA A 131 -9.03 7.99 -11.38
C ALA A 131 -10.54 8.13 -11.60
N ARG A 132 -11.30 8.54 -10.56
CA ARG A 132 -12.75 8.83 -10.67
C ARG A 132 -13.06 10.12 -11.44
N ALA A 133 -12.18 11.10 -11.40
CA ALA A 133 -12.35 12.37 -12.14
C ALA A 133 -12.05 12.26 -13.63
N ARG A 134 -11.36 11.19 -14.07
CA ARG A 134 -11.05 10.91 -15.48
C ARG A 134 -12.00 9.91 -16.13
N ALA A 135 -12.85 9.29 -15.36
CA ALA A 135 -13.92 8.44 -15.83
C ALA A 135 -15.21 9.27 -15.97
#